data_a0a287be0d008fa77dd3745210a5cfbc
#
_entry.id   a0a287be0d008fa77dd3745210a5cfbc
#
_cell.length_a   1.000
_cell.length_b   1.000
_cell.length_c   1.000
_cell.angle_alpha   90.00
_cell.angle_beta   90.00
_cell.angle_gamma   90.00
#
_symmetry.space_group_name_H-M   'P 1'
#
loop_
_entity.id
_entity.type
_entity.pdbx_description
1 polymer ?
#
loop_
_entity_poly.entity_id
_entity_poly.type
_entity_poly.pdbx_seq_one_letter_code
_entity_poly.pdbx_strand_id
1 'polypeptide(L)'
;MSANDKIGVAVVGVNGRGGEHISEFLRDDRTEIRVIVDVDEAVANRRCDDIEKKQGLRPKPVSDMRQAFDDDAVDIISTATPNHWHALTGIWAMQAGKDAYIEKPVCHNVLEGTALIAASRKYGRMCQVGTQCRSSKAIIEAVAFMREGGIGEVKLARGLCYKRRKSIGARGDYAIPATVNFDMWSGPASLTDPRCTRPNFHYDWHWQRHYGNGDLGNQGPHQTDIARWGLGIDTHPSRILCYGGRLGYQAERKDDKYVDAG
;
A
#
# COMPACT_ATOMS: atom_id res chain seq x y z
N MET A 1 -26.73 -4.39 -12.14
CA MET A 1 -26.20 -3.13 -12.71
C MET A 1 -26.68 -3.03 -14.15
N SER A 2 -27.18 -1.90 -14.54
CA SER A 2 -27.46 -1.61 -15.95
C SER A 2 -26.13 -1.66 -16.74
N ALA A 3 -26.17 -2.09 -18.01
CA ALA A 3 -24.98 -2.12 -18.87
C ALA A 3 -24.33 -0.73 -19.08
N ASN A 4 -24.96 0.33 -18.57
CA ASN A 4 -24.50 1.72 -18.66
C ASN A 4 -23.94 2.27 -17.34
N ASP A 5 -23.93 1.49 -16.25
CA ASP A 5 -23.46 1.97 -14.96
C ASP A 5 -21.96 1.68 -14.83
N LYS A 6 -21.18 2.76 -14.73
CA LYS A 6 -19.75 2.64 -14.46
C LYS A 6 -19.51 2.19 -13.02
N ILE A 7 -18.46 1.44 -12.80
CA ILE A 7 -17.96 1.07 -11.47
C ILE A 7 -17.41 2.33 -10.80
N GLY A 8 -18.00 2.72 -9.68
CA GLY A 8 -17.55 3.85 -8.89
C GLY A 8 -16.33 3.52 -8.04
N VAL A 9 -15.29 4.34 -8.12
CA VAL A 9 -14.04 4.12 -7.40
C VAL A 9 -13.73 5.26 -6.45
N ALA A 10 -13.37 4.92 -5.22
CA ALA A 10 -12.68 5.84 -4.31
C ALA A 10 -11.20 5.50 -4.21
N VAL A 11 -10.32 6.50 -4.35
CA VAL A 11 -8.87 6.31 -4.19
C VAL A 11 -8.40 7.01 -2.93
N VAL A 12 -7.75 6.25 -2.05
CA VAL A 12 -7.32 6.68 -0.71
C VAL A 12 -5.80 6.76 -0.65
N GLY A 13 -5.26 7.94 -0.24
CA GLY A 13 -3.82 8.19 -0.19
C GLY A 13 -3.23 8.46 -1.57
N VAL A 14 -3.33 9.70 -2.07
CA VAL A 14 -3.09 10.01 -3.49
C VAL A 14 -1.87 10.87 -3.77
N ASN A 15 -1.05 11.15 -2.76
CA ASN A 15 0.15 11.98 -2.96
C ASN A 15 1.24 11.27 -3.79
N GLY A 16 1.46 9.98 -3.54
CA GLY A 16 2.47 9.16 -4.21
C GLY A 16 1.86 8.07 -5.10
N ARG A 17 1.96 6.83 -4.65
CA ARG A 17 1.53 5.63 -5.40
C ARG A 17 0.05 5.65 -5.81
N GLY A 18 -0.82 6.27 -5.02
CA GLY A 18 -2.23 6.43 -5.39
C GLY A 18 -2.44 7.21 -6.70
N GLY A 19 -1.46 8.00 -7.15
CA GLY A 19 -1.48 8.62 -8.47
C GLY A 19 -1.45 7.60 -9.62
N GLU A 20 -0.74 6.47 -9.45
CA GLU A 20 -0.77 5.36 -10.42
C GLU A 20 -2.14 4.66 -10.43
N HIS A 21 -2.74 4.44 -9.24
CA HIS A 21 -4.10 3.90 -9.15
C HIS A 21 -5.10 4.78 -9.91
N ILE A 22 -5.06 6.09 -9.70
CA ILE A 22 -5.87 7.06 -10.45
C ILE A 22 -5.65 6.88 -11.96
N SER A 23 -4.39 6.80 -12.39
CA SER A 23 -4.06 6.68 -13.81
C SER A 23 -4.59 5.40 -14.44
N GLU A 24 -4.53 4.28 -13.72
CA GLU A 24 -5.01 2.99 -14.22
C GLU A 24 -6.55 2.95 -14.27
N PHE A 25 -7.24 3.44 -13.26
CA PHE A 25 -8.72 3.53 -13.30
C PHE A 25 -9.21 4.47 -14.38
N LEU A 26 -8.53 5.59 -14.66
CA LEU A 26 -8.89 6.49 -15.76
C LEU A 26 -8.68 5.92 -17.16
N ARG A 27 -7.92 4.80 -17.30
CA ARG A 27 -7.74 4.10 -18.59
C ARG A 27 -8.87 3.14 -18.92
N ASP A 28 -9.60 2.68 -17.92
CA ASP A 28 -10.72 1.75 -18.09
C ASP A 28 -12.03 2.55 -18.16
N ASP A 29 -12.68 2.54 -19.31
CA ASP A 29 -13.93 3.27 -19.57
C ASP A 29 -15.14 2.75 -18.77
N ARG A 30 -15.00 1.57 -18.16
CA ARG A 30 -15.99 0.97 -17.25
C ARG A 30 -15.90 1.52 -15.83
N THR A 31 -14.88 2.31 -15.49
CA THR A 31 -14.69 2.89 -14.16
C THR A 31 -14.87 4.40 -14.16
N GLU A 32 -15.22 4.94 -13.02
CA GLU A 32 -15.28 6.38 -12.77
C GLU A 32 -14.83 6.69 -11.35
N ILE A 33 -13.87 7.61 -11.20
CA ILE A 33 -13.40 8.02 -9.90
C ILE A 33 -14.42 8.98 -9.30
N ARG A 34 -15.07 8.58 -8.21
CA ARG A 34 -16.12 9.32 -7.50
C ARG A 34 -15.60 10.12 -6.32
N VAL A 35 -14.66 9.53 -5.58
CA VAL A 35 -14.13 10.13 -4.36
C VAL A 35 -12.61 10.05 -4.34
N ILE A 36 -11.97 11.14 -3.93
CA ILE A 36 -10.54 11.20 -3.60
C ILE A 36 -10.41 11.42 -2.11
N VAL A 37 -9.69 10.55 -1.44
CA VAL A 37 -9.43 10.63 0.00
C VAL A 37 -7.95 10.90 0.25
N ASP A 38 -7.64 12.03 0.83
CA ASP A 38 -6.31 12.31 1.36
C ASP A 38 -6.42 13.24 2.57
N VAL A 39 -5.63 12.97 3.60
CA VAL A 39 -5.56 13.80 4.80
C VAL A 39 -4.81 15.10 4.57
N ASP A 40 -4.12 15.23 3.45
CA ASP A 40 -3.56 16.48 2.93
C ASP A 40 -4.54 17.10 1.93
N GLU A 41 -5.26 18.13 2.37
CA GLU A 41 -6.29 18.81 1.59
C GLU A 41 -5.75 19.39 0.26
N ALA A 42 -4.53 19.91 0.28
CA ALA A 42 -3.91 20.46 -0.92
C ALA A 42 -3.64 19.37 -1.98
N VAL A 43 -3.25 18.18 -1.53
CA VAL A 43 -3.06 17.00 -2.38
C VAL A 43 -4.39 16.52 -2.95
N ALA A 44 -5.41 16.36 -2.10
CA ALA A 44 -6.73 15.90 -2.53
C ALA A 44 -7.33 16.80 -3.61
N ASN A 45 -7.34 18.11 -3.39
CA ASN A 45 -7.90 19.08 -4.34
C ASN A 45 -7.16 19.07 -5.67
N ARG A 46 -5.82 19.11 -5.67
CA ARG A 46 -5.01 19.04 -6.88
C ARG A 46 -5.33 17.79 -7.71
N ARG A 47 -5.47 16.64 -7.07
CA ARG A 47 -5.82 15.38 -7.75
C ARG A 47 -7.23 15.42 -8.34
N CYS A 48 -8.20 15.97 -7.63
CA CYS A 48 -9.55 16.15 -8.15
C CYS A 48 -9.58 17.03 -9.42
N ASP A 49 -8.84 18.14 -9.44
CA ASP A 49 -8.73 19.03 -10.60
C ASP A 49 -8.08 18.32 -11.81
N ASP A 50 -7.07 17.49 -11.57
CA ASP A 50 -6.41 16.71 -12.62
C ASP A 50 -7.29 15.59 -13.17
N ILE A 51 -8.12 14.97 -12.34
CA ILE A 51 -9.08 13.94 -12.74
C ILE A 51 -10.22 14.57 -13.55
N GLU A 52 -10.77 15.70 -13.10
CA GLU A 52 -11.83 16.40 -13.79
C GLU A 52 -11.48 16.70 -15.24
N LYS A 53 -10.24 17.16 -15.50
CA LYS A 53 -9.74 17.41 -16.87
C LYS A 53 -9.74 16.16 -17.75
N LYS A 54 -9.66 14.95 -17.17
CA LYS A 54 -9.53 13.69 -17.90
C LYS A 54 -10.87 12.96 -18.07
N GLN A 55 -11.68 12.88 -17.00
CA GLN A 55 -12.96 12.15 -17.06
C GLN A 55 -14.18 13.06 -17.23
N GLY A 56 -14.00 14.41 -17.16
CA GLY A 56 -15.10 15.38 -17.33
C GLY A 56 -16.00 15.56 -16.10
N LEU A 57 -15.75 14.83 -15.02
CA LEU A 57 -16.44 14.91 -13.74
C LEU A 57 -15.42 15.08 -12.62
N ARG A 58 -15.63 16.06 -11.75
CA ARG A 58 -14.77 16.30 -10.60
C ARG A 58 -15.14 15.34 -9.46
N PRO A 59 -14.21 14.50 -8.97
CA PRO A 59 -14.45 13.67 -7.80
C PRO A 59 -14.66 14.54 -6.55
N LYS A 60 -15.35 13.99 -5.56
CA LYS A 60 -15.49 14.60 -4.24
C LYS A 60 -14.20 14.46 -3.44
N PRO A 61 -13.51 15.54 -3.03
CA PRO A 61 -12.38 15.44 -2.11
C PRO A 61 -12.90 15.27 -0.68
N VAL A 62 -12.30 14.34 0.07
CA VAL A 62 -12.60 14.14 1.50
C VAL A 62 -11.32 13.82 2.26
N SER A 63 -11.25 14.20 3.54
CA SER A 63 -10.12 13.85 4.42
C SER A 63 -10.36 12.56 5.19
N ASP A 64 -11.62 12.21 5.45
CA ASP A 64 -12.00 11.01 6.18
C ASP A 64 -12.52 9.93 5.21
N MET A 65 -11.82 8.81 5.15
CA MET A 65 -12.17 7.70 4.24
C MET A 65 -13.53 7.07 4.54
N ARG A 66 -14.07 7.23 5.75
CA ARG A 66 -15.40 6.74 6.11
C ARG A 66 -16.50 7.36 5.26
N GLN A 67 -16.31 8.59 4.82
CA GLN A 67 -17.25 9.26 3.89
C GLN A 67 -17.30 8.61 2.51
N ALA A 68 -16.21 7.93 2.08
CA ALA A 68 -16.22 7.16 0.85
C ALA A 68 -16.89 5.79 1.03
N PHE A 69 -16.85 5.22 2.23
CA PHE A 69 -17.53 3.95 2.53
C PHE A 69 -19.06 4.12 2.57
N ASP A 70 -19.52 5.28 3.01
CA ASP A 70 -20.94 5.63 3.12
C ASP A 70 -21.54 6.10 1.77
N ASP A 71 -20.74 6.25 0.73
CA ASP A 71 -21.19 6.73 -0.59
C ASP A 71 -21.67 5.56 -1.45
N ASP A 72 -22.97 5.53 -1.76
CA ASP A 72 -23.60 4.48 -2.58
C ASP A 72 -23.08 4.47 -4.03
N ALA A 73 -22.50 5.57 -4.51
CA ALA A 73 -21.91 5.66 -5.85
C ALA A 73 -20.49 5.04 -5.91
N VAL A 74 -19.95 4.55 -4.80
CA VAL A 74 -18.64 3.90 -4.71
C VAL A 74 -18.82 2.39 -4.58
N ASP A 75 -18.21 1.61 -5.47
CA ASP A 75 -18.19 0.15 -5.47
C ASP A 75 -16.86 -0.39 -4.96
N ILE A 76 -15.74 0.31 -5.25
CA ILE A 76 -14.38 -0.12 -4.96
C ILE A 76 -13.62 0.94 -4.16
N ILE A 77 -12.96 0.52 -3.12
CA ILE A 77 -11.98 1.31 -2.38
C ILE A 77 -10.57 0.86 -2.77
N SER A 78 -9.81 1.77 -3.37
CA SER A 78 -8.42 1.53 -3.77
C SER A 78 -7.48 2.34 -2.87
N THR A 79 -6.66 1.69 -2.05
CA THR A 79 -5.82 2.37 -1.07
C THR A 79 -4.32 2.24 -1.34
N ALA A 80 -3.62 3.38 -1.24
CA ALA A 80 -2.16 3.51 -1.26
C ALA A 80 -1.66 4.44 -0.14
N THR A 81 -2.30 4.35 1.00
CA THR A 81 -1.93 5.03 2.26
C THR A 81 -0.58 4.53 2.81
N PRO A 82 -0.04 5.07 3.90
CA PRO A 82 0.98 4.40 4.69
C PRO A 82 0.51 3.03 5.22
N ASN A 83 1.47 2.12 5.46
CA ASN A 83 1.20 0.70 5.68
C ASN A 83 0.27 0.41 6.86
N HIS A 84 0.34 1.22 7.93
CA HIS A 84 -0.48 1.06 9.14
C HIS A 84 -1.99 1.27 8.90
N TRP A 85 -2.37 1.89 7.79
CA TRP A 85 -3.75 2.06 7.38
C TRP A 85 -4.29 0.95 6.46
N HIS A 86 -3.41 0.19 5.79
CA HIS A 86 -3.80 -0.72 4.72
C HIS A 86 -4.88 -1.71 5.14
N ALA A 87 -4.61 -2.49 6.19
CA ALA A 87 -5.53 -3.54 6.63
C ALA A 87 -6.86 -2.96 7.12
N LEU A 88 -6.81 -1.90 7.92
CA LEU A 88 -8.01 -1.29 8.47
C LEU A 88 -8.90 -0.70 7.38
N THR A 89 -8.31 -0.01 6.40
CA THR A 89 -9.04 0.50 5.24
C THR A 89 -9.77 -0.61 4.48
N GLY A 90 -9.07 -1.72 4.20
CA GLY A 90 -9.68 -2.85 3.51
C GLY A 90 -10.80 -3.52 4.31
N ILE A 91 -10.60 -3.70 5.62
CA ILE A 91 -11.62 -4.28 6.50
C ILE A 91 -12.88 -3.40 6.53
N TRP A 92 -12.72 -2.09 6.74
CA TRP A 92 -13.84 -1.14 6.76
C TRP A 92 -14.56 -1.06 5.41
N ALA A 93 -13.82 -1.06 4.30
CA ALA A 93 -14.41 -1.11 2.96
C ALA A 93 -15.33 -2.33 2.80
N MET A 94 -14.82 -3.53 3.15
CA MET A 94 -15.59 -4.76 3.06
C MET A 94 -16.79 -4.79 4.03
N GLN A 95 -16.65 -4.22 5.23
CA GLN A 95 -17.77 -4.03 6.17
C GLN A 95 -18.87 -3.15 5.58
N ALA A 96 -18.49 -2.10 4.85
CA ALA A 96 -19.42 -1.21 4.16
C ALA A 96 -19.96 -1.77 2.84
N GLY A 97 -19.66 -3.05 2.53
CA GLY A 97 -20.15 -3.69 1.30
C GLY A 97 -19.40 -3.29 0.03
N LYS A 98 -18.19 -2.73 0.14
CA LYS A 98 -17.35 -2.37 -1.00
C LYS A 98 -16.24 -3.41 -1.21
N ASP A 99 -15.80 -3.57 -2.44
CA ASP A 99 -14.58 -4.33 -2.74
C ASP A 99 -13.34 -3.49 -2.45
N ALA A 100 -12.20 -4.14 -2.19
CA ALA A 100 -10.96 -3.45 -1.81
C ALA A 100 -9.78 -3.83 -2.70
N TYR A 101 -9.04 -2.81 -3.14
CA TYR A 101 -7.70 -2.97 -3.70
C TYR A 101 -6.69 -2.30 -2.77
N ILE A 102 -5.74 -3.08 -2.23
CA ILE A 102 -4.80 -2.61 -1.20
C ILE A 102 -3.38 -2.70 -1.74
N GLU A 103 -2.64 -1.58 -1.68
CA GLU A 103 -1.21 -1.60 -2.01
C GLU A 103 -0.42 -2.51 -1.07
N LYS A 104 0.72 -2.97 -1.59
CA LYS A 104 1.69 -3.74 -0.79
C LYS A 104 2.48 -2.83 0.18
N PRO A 105 2.87 -3.32 1.36
CA PRO A 105 2.44 -4.58 1.95
C PRO A 105 0.98 -4.52 2.37
N VAL A 106 0.24 -5.60 2.21
CA VAL A 106 -1.20 -5.63 2.45
C VAL A 106 -1.60 -5.31 3.90
N CYS A 107 -0.67 -5.49 4.82
CA CYS A 107 -0.86 -5.27 6.25
C CYS A 107 0.45 -4.85 6.91
N HIS A 108 0.36 -4.21 8.06
CA HIS A 108 1.49 -3.77 8.86
C HIS A 108 2.04 -4.90 9.74
N ASN A 109 1.18 -5.84 10.13
CA ASN A 109 1.55 -7.04 10.90
C ASN A 109 0.70 -8.25 10.49
N VAL A 110 1.12 -9.45 10.93
CA VAL A 110 0.51 -10.73 10.53
C VAL A 110 -0.96 -10.84 10.99
N LEU A 111 -1.30 -10.34 12.17
CA LEU A 111 -2.68 -10.41 12.68
C LEU A 111 -3.65 -9.60 11.83
N GLU A 112 -3.23 -8.45 11.33
CA GLU A 112 -4.01 -7.65 10.39
C GLU A 112 -4.29 -8.41 9.08
N GLY A 113 -3.31 -9.15 8.55
CA GLY A 113 -3.50 -10.00 7.37
C GLY A 113 -4.53 -11.10 7.61
N THR A 114 -4.51 -11.72 8.78
CA THR A 114 -5.51 -12.71 9.19
C THR A 114 -6.91 -12.09 9.28
N ALA A 115 -7.02 -10.89 9.86
CA ALA A 115 -8.27 -10.16 9.97
C ALA A 115 -8.85 -9.75 8.60
N LEU A 116 -8.00 -9.36 7.64
CA LEU A 116 -8.40 -9.08 6.25
C LEU A 116 -9.03 -10.30 5.58
N ILE A 117 -8.40 -11.47 5.70
CA ILE A 117 -8.92 -12.73 5.14
C ILE A 117 -10.28 -13.05 5.78
N ALA A 118 -10.39 -12.93 7.10
CA ALA A 118 -11.64 -13.17 7.81
C ALA A 118 -12.75 -12.19 7.37
N ALA A 119 -12.42 -10.91 7.19
CA ALA A 119 -13.37 -9.90 6.73
C ALA A 119 -13.87 -10.19 5.30
N SER A 120 -12.96 -10.50 4.35
CA SER A 120 -13.33 -10.87 2.98
C SER A 120 -14.33 -12.02 2.95
N ARG A 121 -14.08 -13.08 3.71
CA ARG A 121 -14.98 -14.24 3.81
C ARG A 121 -16.31 -13.90 4.50
N LYS A 122 -16.27 -13.14 5.59
CA LYS A 122 -17.45 -12.77 6.37
C LYS A 122 -18.43 -11.90 5.58
N TYR A 123 -17.90 -10.92 4.83
CA TYR A 123 -18.71 -9.94 4.11
C TYR A 123 -18.93 -10.32 2.63
N GLY A 124 -18.32 -11.41 2.15
CA GLY A 124 -18.43 -11.86 0.76
C GLY A 124 -17.89 -10.83 -0.25
N ARG A 125 -16.82 -10.09 0.13
CA ARG A 125 -16.23 -9.04 -0.69
C ARG A 125 -14.82 -9.41 -1.15
N MET A 126 -14.47 -8.94 -2.34
CA MET A 126 -13.15 -9.15 -2.90
C MET A 126 -12.12 -8.21 -2.25
N CYS A 127 -10.94 -8.75 -1.97
CA CYS A 127 -9.80 -7.99 -1.51
C CYS A 127 -8.57 -8.36 -2.34
N GLN A 128 -8.18 -7.47 -3.26
CA GLN A 128 -7.01 -7.66 -4.12
C GLN A 128 -5.81 -6.93 -3.54
N VAL A 129 -4.66 -7.61 -3.51
CA VAL A 129 -3.38 -7.01 -3.11
C VAL A 129 -2.61 -6.49 -4.32
N GLY A 130 -1.97 -5.33 -4.17
CA GLY A 130 -1.18 -4.66 -5.21
C GLY A 130 0.16 -5.35 -5.51
N THR A 131 0.15 -6.64 -5.80
CA THR A 131 1.32 -7.43 -6.25
C THR A 131 1.41 -7.42 -7.78
N GLN A 132 1.54 -6.24 -8.37
CA GLN A 132 1.42 -6.02 -9.82
C GLN A 132 2.40 -6.82 -10.68
N CYS A 133 3.54 -7.27 -10.15
CA CYS A 133 4.47 -8.13 -10.88
C CYS A 133 3.83 -9.44 -11.34
N ARG A 134 2.80 -9.92 -10.65
CA ARG A 134 2.02 -11.11 -11.05
C ARG A 134 1.20 -10.92 -12.32
N SER A 135 0.99 -9.69 -12.75
CA SER A 135 0.29 -9.36 -14.01
C SER A 135 1.24 -9.19 -15.21
N SER A 136 2.56 -9.27 -14.99
CA SER A 136 3.54 -9.19 -16.08
C SER A 136 3.53 -10.46 -16.91
N LYS A 137 3.24 -10.35 -18.22
CA LYS A 137 3.24 -11.50 -19.14
C LYS A 137 4.56 -12.26 -19.11
N ALA A 138 5.70 -11.56 -19.15
CA ALA A 138 7.01 -12.18 -19.11
C ALA A 138 7.25 -12.99 -17.81
N ILE A 139 6.78 -12.50 -16.67
CA ILE A 139 6.92 -13.22 -15.39
C ILE A 139 5.96 -14.42 -15.35
N ILE A 140 4.74 -14.26 -15.86
CA ILE A 140 3.77 -15.38 -15.98
C ILE A 140 4.35 -16.51 -16.82
N GLU A 141 4.86 -16.18 -18.01
CA GLU A 141 5.48 -17.16 -18.92
C GLU A 141 6.72 -17.83 -18.31
N ALA A 142 7.59 -17.04 -17.66
CA ALA A 142 8.77 -17.57 -16.96
C ALA A 142 8.40 -18.54 -15.84
N VAL A 143 7.42 -18.20 -15.01
CA VAL A 143 6.96 -19.08 -13.92
C VAL A 143 6.27 -20.33 -14.49
N ALA A 144 5.49 -20.22 -15.55
CA ALA A 144 4.87 -21.37 -16.22
C ALA A 144 5.96 -22.33 -16.74
N PHE A 145 6.95 -21.81 -17.48
CA PHE A 145 8.08 -22.59 -17.98
C PHE A 145 8.84 -23.33 -16.87
N MET A 146 9.09 -22.64 -15.74
CA MET A 146 9.73 -23.26 -14.57
C MET A 146 8.88 -24.40 -13.99
N ARG A 147 7.56 -24.19 -13.86
CA ARG A 147 6.63 -25.19 -13.30
C ARG A 147 6.43 -26.40 -14.20
N GLU A 148 6.57 -26.25 -15.50
CA GLU A 148 6.55 -27.33 -16.50
C GLU A 148 7.88 -28.11 -16.54
N GLY A 149 8.84 -27.76 -15.69
CA GLY A 149 10.12 -28.45 -15.57
C GLY A 149 11.20 -27.94 -16.54
N GLY A 150 10.99 -26.79 -17.19
CA GLY A 150 11.92 -26.22 -18.16
C GLY A 150 13.33 -25.94 -17.64
N ILE A 151 13.50 -25.80 -16.33
CA ILE A 151 14.81 -25.69 -15.66
C ILE A 151 15.07 -26.83 -14.67
N GLY A 152 14.28 -27.90 -14.72
CA GLY A 152 14.30 -28.97 -13.72
C GLY A 152 13.65 -28.58 -12.41
N GLU A 153 13.91 -29.35 -11.34
CA GLU A 153 13.33 -29.10 -10.03
C GLU A 153 13.93 -27.84 -9.36
N VAL A 154 13.10 -26.89 -9.02
CA VAL A 154 13.53 -25.66 -8.31
C VAL A 154 13.72 -25.93 -6.82
N LYS A 155 14.96 -25.92 -6.38
CA LYS A 155 15.33 -26.17 -4.97
C LYS A 155 15.48 -24.92 -4.13
N LEU A 156 15.78 -23.79 -4.75
CA LEU A 156 16.06 -22.51 -4.08
C LEU A 156 15.58 -21.36 -4.96
N ALA A 157 14.90 -20.39 -4.35
CA ALA A 157 14.63 -19.11 -4.97
C ALA A 157 15.12 -17.96 -4.07
N ARG A 158 15.64 -16.90 -4.67
CA ARG A 158 16.15 -15.73 -3.95
C ARG A 158 15.45 -14.47 -4.42
N GLY A 159 14.76 -13.79 -3.50
CA GLY A 159 14.29 -12.42 -3.71
C GLY A 159 15.39 -11.44 -3.31
N LEU A 160 15.91 -10.65 -4.24
CA LEU A 160 17.05 -9.78 -4.03
C LEU A 160 16.65 -8.31 -4.13
N CYS A 161 16.90 -7.53 -3.08
CA CYS A 161 16.69 -6.09 -3.06
C CYS A 161 18.02 -5.35 -2.87
N TYR A 162 18.63 -4.91 -3.97
CA TYR A 162 19.91 -4.20 -3.97
C TYR A 162 19.77 -2.68 -4.07
N LYS A 163 18.74 -2.10 -3.46
CA LYS A 163 18.57 -0.66 -3.47
C LYS A 163 19.34 0.01 -2.35
N ARG A 164 20.37 0.77 -2.70
CA ARG A 164 21.00 1.69 -1.76
C ARG A 164 20.06 2.86 -1.50
N ARG A 165 19.60 3.01 -0.25
CA ARG A 165 18.80 4.15 0.17
C ARG A 165 19.70 5.27 0.69
N LYS A 166 19.26 6.51 0.44
CA LYS A 166 19.86 7.69 1.10
C LYS A 166 19.41 7.72 2.56
N SER A 167 20.13 8.45 3.41
CA SER A 167 19.69 8.76 4.76
C SER A 167 18.33 9.44 4.75
N ILE A 168 17.49 9.13 5.73
CA ILE A 168 16.23 9.83 6.00
C ILE A 168 16.42 11.03 6.95
N GLY A 169 17.66 11.36 7.27
CA GLY A 169 18.01 12.45 8.17
C GLY A 169 18.02 12.07 9.65
N ALA A 170 18.45 13.01 10.47
CA ALA A 170 18.48 12.82 11.91
C ALA A 170 17.06 12.71 12.49
N ARG A 171 16.91 11.96 13.60
CA ARG A 171 15.67 12.01 14.38
C ARG A 171 15.55 13.37 15.04
N GLY A 172 14.38 13.97 14.95
CA GLY A 172 14.10 15.30 15.50
C GLY A 172 12.60 15.55 15.61
N ASP A 173 12.27 16.81 15.79
CA ASP A 173 10.90 17.30 15.77
C ASP A 173 10.75 18.21 14.54
N TYR A 174 9.99 17.74 13.56
CA TYR A 174 9.83 18.42 12.28
C TYR A 174 8.39 18.90 12.10
N ALA A 175 8.25 20.02 11.41
CA ALA A 175 6.95 20.60 11.12
C ALA A 175 6.11 19.65 10.23
N ILE A 176 4.87 19.42 10.62
CA ILE A 176 3.87 18.77 9.80
C ILE A 176 3.34 19.80 8.81
N PRO A 177 3.15 19.47 7.53
CA PRO A 177 2.55 20.39 6.58
C PRO A 177 1.19 20.89 7.08
N ALA A 178 0.96 22.21 6.99
CA ALA A 178 -0.24 22.84 7.56
C ALA A 178 -1.57 22.35 6.96
N THR A 179 -1.52 21.76 5.75
CA THR A 179 -2.66 21.19 5.04
C THR A 179 -2.99 19.75 5.44
N VAL A 180 -2.17 19.14 6.32
CA VAL A 180 -2.30 17.75 6.75
C VAL A 180 -3.07 17.64 8.06
N ASN A 181 -4.13 16.85 8.07
CA ASN A 181 -4.74 16.38 9.32
C ASN A 181 -3.90 15.23 9.89
N PHE A 182 -2.99 15.56 10.81
CA PHE A 182 -2.03 14.61 11.35
C PHE A 182 -2.66 13.53 12.25
N ASP A 183 -3.72 13.87 12.96
CA ASP A 183 -4.46 12.90 13.78
C ASP A 183 -5.03 11.79 12.90
N MET A 184 -5.70 12.15 11.83
CA MET A 184 -6.19 11.18 10.85
C MET A 184 -5.08 10.47 10.08
N TRP A 185 -3.96 11.15 9.81
CA TRP A 185 -2.81 10.51 9.18
C TRP A 185 -2.22 9.43 10.08
N SER A 186 -2.06 9.71 11.38
CA SER A 186 -1.53 8.78 12.38
C SER A 186 -2.49 7.61 12.63
N GLY A 187 -3.78 7.89 12.74
CA GLY A 187 -4.85 6.88 12.84
C GLY A 187 -4.55 5.73 13.80
N PRO A 188 -4.49 4.48 13.30
CA PRO A 188 -4.29 3.29 14.14
C PRO A 188 -2.83 3.09 14.59
N ALA A 189 -1.90 3.97 14.23
CA ALA A 189 -0.53 3.86 14.71
C ALA A 189 -0.46 4.04 16.22
N SER A 190 0.50 3.36 16.87
CA SER A 190 0.72 3.54 18.31
C SER A 190 1.13 4.97 18.62
N LEU A 191 0.32 5.67 19.42
CA LEU A 191 0.46 7.09 19.72
C LEU A 191 1.44 7.41 20.87
N THR A 192 2.36 6.51 21.20
CA THR A 192 3.36 6.79 22.25
C THR A 192 4.29 7.94 21.90
N ASP A 193 4.43 8.26 20.61
CA ASP A 193 5.16 9.45 20.14
C ASP A 193 4.58 9.95 18.79
N PRO A 194 3.44 10.66 18.79
CA PRO A 194 2.74 11.08 17.58
C PRO A 194 3.38 12.32 16.95
N ARG A 195 4.68 12.26 16.64
CA ARG A 195 5.42 13.38 16.07
C ARG A 195 5.95 13.05 14.68
N CYS A 196 6.12 14.07 13.86
CA CYS A 196 6.90 13.96 12.64
C CYS A 196 8.40 13.94 13.02
N THR A 197 8.97 12.75 13.10
CA THR A 197 10.36 12.56 13.55
C THR A 197 11.39 12.61 12.44
N ARG A 198 10.97 12.82 11.20
CA ARG A 198 11.85 12.87 10.01
C ARG A 198 11.48 14.03 9.08
N PRO A 199 12.44 14.61 8.36
CA PRO A 199 12.24 15.83 7.57
C PRO A 199 11.31 15.63 6.37
N ASN A 200 11.25 14.46 5.76
CA ASN A 200 10.42 14.21 4.59
C ASN A 200 9.12 13.46 5.01
N PHE A 201 8.13 14.23 5.48
CA PHE A 201 6.86 13.73 6.00
C PHE A 201 6.18 12.72 5.07
N HIS A 202 6.08 13.03 3.77
CA HIS A 202 5.32 12.23 2.81
C HIS A 202 6.03 10.94 2.35
N TYR A 203 7.26 10.69 2.77
CA TYR A 203 8.01 9.52 2.31
C TYR A 203 8.73 8.75 3.41
N ASP A 204 9.33 9.43 4.40
CA ASP A 204 10.24 8.78 5.36
C ASP A 204 9.51 7.90 6.40
N TRP A 205 8.19 7.95 6.42
CA TRP A 205 7.35 7.07 7.24
C TRP A 205 7.60 5.58 6.93
N HIS A 206 8.05 5.23 5.71
CA HIS A 206 8.37 3.85 5.34
C HIS A 206 9.34 3.17 6.30
N TRP A 207 10.26 3.95 6.89
CA TRP A 207 11.30 3.46 7.81
C TRP A 207 11.02 3.79 9.27
N GLN A 208 9.82 4.21 9.61
CA GLN A 208 9.36 4.43 10.97
C GLN A 208 8.41 3.28 11.37
N ARG A 209 8.76 2.56 12.45
CA ARG A 209 8.05 1.34 12.88
C ARG A 209 6.55 1.52 13.07
N HIS A 210 6.12 2.70 13.51
CA HIS A 210 4.69 2.98 13.74
C HIS A 210 3.87 3.06 12.46
N TYR A 211 4.51 3.33 11.33
CA TYR A 211 3.84 3.66 10.07
C TYR A 211 4.19 2.74 8.91
N GLY A 212 5.41 2.17 8.92
CA GLY A 212 5.95 1.38 7.82
C GLY A 212 6.75 0.16 8.28
N ASN A 213 7.16 -0.65 7.30
CA ASN A 213 7.87 -1.91 7.50
C ASN A 213 9.29 -1.89 6.91
N GLY A 214 9.89 -0.72 6.75
CA GLY A 214 11.20 -0.56 6.13
C GLY A 214 11.28 -1.06 4.69
N ASP A 215 12.47 -1.35 4.19
CA ASP A 215 12.64 -1.85 2.83
C ASP A 215 12.10 -3.28 2.64
N LEU A 216 12.03 -4.07 3.69
CA LEU A 216 11.41 -5.40 3.62
C LEU A 216 9.91 -5.27 3.23
N GLY A 217 9.19 -4.32 3.80
CA GLY A 217 7.79 -4.05 3.43
C GLY A 217 7.64 -3.20 2.16
N ASN A 218 8.58 -2.30 1.90
CA ASN A 218 8.47 -1.40 0.75
C ASN A 218 8.88 -2.08 -0.57
N GLN A 219 10.07 -2.69 -0.65
CA GLN A 219 10.59 -3.33 -1.86
C GLN A 219 10.50 -4.86 -1.79
N GLY A 220 10.73 -5.44 -0.62
CA GLY A 220 10.79 -6.89 -0.41
C GLY A 220 9.57 -7.67 -0.91
N PRO A 221 8.32 -7.20 -0.75
CA PRO A 221 7.15 -7.95 -1.19
C PRO A 221 7.19 -8.32 -2.68
N HIS A 222 7.72 -7.44 -3.54
CA HIS A 222 7.83 -7.71 -4.96
C HIS A 222 8.76 -8.89 -5.26
N GLN A 223 9.92 -8.95 -4.61
CA GLN A 223 10.92 -10.01 -4.83
C GLN A 223 10.54 -11.31 -4.15
N THR A 224 10.07 -11.25 -2.90
CA THR A 224 9.70 -12.46 -2.14
C THR A 224 8.44 -13.11 -2.70
N ASP A 225 7.49 -12.33 -3.22
CA ASP A 225 6.29 -12.85 -3.85
C ASP A 225 6.64 -13.63 -5.13
N ILE A 226 7.49 -13.08 -6.01
CA ILE A 226 7.92 -13.75 -7.23
C ILE A 226 8.78 -14.98 -6.91
N ALA A 227 9.69 -14.90 -5.93
CA ALA A 227 10.50 -16.03 -5.51
C ALA A 227 9.62 -17.18 -5.00
N ARG A 228 8.61 -16.88 -4.18
CA ARG A 228 7.64 -17.86 -3.69
C ARG A 228 6.80 -18.45 -4.83
N TRP A 229 6.38 -17.62 -5.77
CA TRP A 229 5.61 -18.06 -6.93
C TRP A 229 6.42 -19.01 -7.82
N GLY A 230 7.70 -18.70 -8.07
CA GLY A 230 8.62 -19.57 -8.81
C GLY A 230 8.88 -20.92 -8.12
N LEU A 231 8.94 -20.96 -6.77
CA LEU A 231 9.02 -22.20 -6.00
C LEU A 231 7.77 -23.08 -6.08
N GLY A 232 6.62 -22.51 -6.49
CA GLY A 232 5.37 -23.25 -6.54
C GLY A 232 4.75 -23.56 -5.18
N ILE A 233 5.16 -22.86 -4.11
CA ILE A 233 4.71 -23.08 -2.73
C ILE A 233 3.58 -22.13 -2.40
N ASP A 234 2.45 -22.67 -1.94
CA ASP A 234 1.25 -21.94 -1.54
C ASP A 234 1.03 -21.91 0.00
N THR A 235 1.84 -22.67 0.75
CA THR A 235 1.81 -22.72 2.21
C THR A 235 2.80 -21.73 2.84
N HIS A 236 2.64 -21.48 4.14
CA HIS A 236 3.62 -20.71 4.92
C HIS A 236 4.91 -21.50 5.15
N PRO A 237 6.07 -20.82 5.29
CA PRO A 237 7.32 -21.51 5.61
C PRO A 237 7.26 -22.12 7.01
N SER A 238 7.85 -23.31 7.17
CA SER A 238 7.96 -23.99 8.48
C SER A 238 8.98 -23.32 9.41
N ARG A 239 9.93 -22.56 8.85
CA ARG A 239 10.96 -21.82 9.61
C ARG A 239 11.29 -20.52 8.93
N ILE A 240 11.38 -19.46 9.75
CA ILE A 240 11.83 -18.13 9.32
C ILE A 240 13.05 -17.76 10.15
N LEU A 241 14.14 -17.38 9.49
CA LEU A 241 15.33 -16.81 10.09
C LEU A 241 15.51 -15.40 9.54
N CYS A 242 15.72 -14.43 10.44
CA CYS A 242 15.92 -13.04 10.05
C CYS A 242 17.25 -12.55 10.64
N TYR A 243 18.13 -12.08 9.78
CA TYR A 243 19.40 -11.47 10.18
C TYR A 243 19.51 -10.11 9.54
N GLY A 244 19.98 -9.13 10.25
CA GLY A 244 20.17 -7.80 9.70
C GLY A 244 20.84 -6.86 10.69
N GLY A 245 21.24 -5.71 10.19
CA GLY A 245 21.90 -4.67 10.97
C GLY A 245 22.33 -3.49 10.10
N ARG A 246 22.85 -2.47 10.75
CA ARG A 246 23.38 -1.25 10.11
C ARG A 246 24.82 -1.46 9.66
N LEU A 247 25.04 -2.42 8.79
CA LEU A 247 26.37 -2.74 8.30
C LEU A 247 26.84 -1.62 7.35
N GLY A 248 27.99 -1.00 7.65
CA GLY A 248 28.58 0.05 6.85
C GLY A 248 28.15 1.49 7.16
N TYR A 249 27.30 1.70 8.18
CA TYR A 249 26.84 3.04 8.61
C TYR A 249 27.29 3.41 10.03
N GLN A 250 28.37 2.83 10.51
CA GLN A 250 28.83 3.03 11.91
C GLN A 250 29.19 4.48 12.25
N ALA A 251 29.66 5.26 11.28
CA ALA A 251 29.99 6.67 11.48
C ALA A 251 28.75 7.59 11.45
N GLU A 252 27.65 7.13 10.90
CA GLU A 252 26.42 7.90 10.68
C GLU A 252 25.27 7.42 11.59
N ARG A 253 25.56 6.97 12.79
CA ARG A 253 24.55 6.45 13.74
C ARG A 253 23.42 7.43 14.11
N LYS A 254 23.54 8.68 13.71
CA LYS A 254 22.49 9.70 13.87
C LYS A 254 21.39 9.59 12.82
N ASP A 255 21.62 8.85 11.75
CA ASP A 255 20.72 8.70 10.61
C ASP A 255 19.99 7.36 10.69
N ASP A 256 18.90 7.31 11.41
CA ASP A 256 18.11 6.09 11.51
C ASP A 256 17.31 5.83 10.25
N LYS A 257 17.91 5.06 9.32
CA LYS A 257 17.23 4.45 8.17
C LYS A 257 16.48 3.17 8.53
N TYR A 258 16.58 2.76 9.77
CA TYR A 258 15.89 1.59 10.25
C TYR A 258 14.62 1.97 10.97
N VAL A 259 13.66 1.10 10.86
CA VAL A 259 12.52 1.08 11.72
C VAL A 259 13.03 1.28 13.14
N ASP A 260 12.68 2.38 13.77
CA ASP A 260 13.00 2.60 15.17
C ASP A 260 12.54 1.38 15.96
N ALA A 261 13.49 0.52 16.31
CA ALA A 261 13.25 -0.47 17.34
C ALA A 261 13.22 0.33 18.65
N GLY A 262 12.00 0.66 19.12
CA GLY A 262 11.78 1.17 20.46
C GLY A 262 12.14 0.10 21.47
#